data_23ad1ab1cd9243f8e288db03271632d3
#
_entry.id   23ad1ab1cd9243f8e288db03271632d3
#
_cell.length_a   1.000
_cell.length_b   1.000
_cell.length_c   1.000
_cell.angle_alpha   90.00
_cell.angle_beta   90.00
_cell.angle_gamma   90.00
#
_symmetry.space_group_name_H-M   'P 1'
#
loop_
_entity.id
_entity.type
_entity.pdbx_description
1 polymer ?
#
loop_
_entity_poly.entity_id
_entity_poly.type
_entity_poly.pdbx_seq_one_letter_code
_entity_poly.pdbx_strand_id
1 'polypeptide(L)'
;MFERLLEEAPLFFNYPNFVFILEAMGRTLGMTVVGCTVGFVVGLIIAVLRRSTSLMLLPLRAVAIAYVETFRRIPFLVILFIVLFVIEPLMPGSSLFVIATVSVCLVATAFLSEVIRSGLESVPEQQIEGARTLNFNSLQMLLLVVLPQSWKVILPPAAAFIVMFIKDTSLASQ
;
A
#
# COMPACT_ATOMS: atom_id res chain seq x y z
N MET A 1 -23.76 31.76 -14.00
CA MET A 1 -22.82 30.71 -13.54
C MET A 1 -21.59 30.64 -14.43
N PHE A 2 -21.73 30.57 -15.77
CA PHE A 2 -20.60 30.52 -16.71
C PHE A 2 -19.81 31.85 -16.76
N GLU A 3 -20.48 33.01 -16.69
CA GLU A 3 -19.84 34.33 -16.65
C GLU A 3 -18.96 34.53 -15.41
N ARG A 4 -19.43 34.09 -14.23
CA ARG A 4 -18.62 34.11 -13.00
C ARG A 4 -17.35 33.23 -13.11
N LEU A 5 -17.45 32.07 -13.75
CA LEU A 5 -16.28 31.21 -13.97
C LEU A 5 -15.24 31.87 -14.87
N LEU A 6 -15.68 32.65 -15.89
CA LEU A 6 -14.78 33.39 -16.78
C LEU A 6 -14.12 34.59 -16.08
N GLU A 7 -14.84 35.26 -15.17
CA GLU A 7 -14.32 36.38 -14.38
C GLU A 7 -13.35 35.90 -13.28
N GLU A 8 -13.60 34.75 -12.65
CA GLU A 8 -12.78 34.20 -11.59
C GLU A 8 -11.60 33.35 -12.07
N ALA A 9 -11.65 32.86 -13.33
CA ALA A 9 -10.59 32.02 -13.90
C ALA A 9 -9.19 32.69 -13.86
N PRO A 10 -8.98 33.98 -14.20
CA PRO A 10 -7.70 34.65 -14.11
C PRO A 10 -7.17 34.77 -12.68
N LEU A 11 -8.10 34.87 -11.68
CA LEU A 11 -7.75 34.92 -10.26
C LEU A 11 -7.28 33.56 -9.75
N PHE A 12 -7.86 32.48 -10.29
CA PHE A 12 -7.48 31.12 -9.95
C PHE A 12 -6.16 30.71 -10.62
N PHE A 13 -5.98 31.03 -11.90
CA PHE A 13 -4.76 30.73 -12.68
C PHE A 13 -3.67 31.79 -12.46
N ASN A 14 -3.35 32.09 -11.21
CA ASN A 14 -2.27 32.97 -10.81
C ASN A 14 -1.02 32.15 -10.44
N TYR A 15 0.19 32.71 -10.62
CA TYR A 15 1.46 32.04 -10.31
C TYR A 15 1.51 31.42 -8.89
N PRO A 16 1.08 32.12 -7.81
CA PRO A 16 1.06 31.52 -6.47
C PRO A 16 0.17 30.28 -6.34
N ASN A 17 -1.02 30.31 -6.97
CA ASN A 17 -1.93 29.17 -6.94
C ASN A 17 -1.38 27.97 -7.73
N PHE A 18 -0.70 28.25 -8.85
CA PHE A 18 -0.04 27.21 -9.64
C PHE A 18 1.07 26.52 -8.86
N VAL A 19 1.93 27.30 -8.16
CA VAL A 19 2.98 26.77 -7.29
C VAL A 19 2.37 25.94 -6.16
N PHE A 20 1.32 26.45 -5.50
CA PHE A 20 0.60 25.72 -4.45
C PHE A 20 0.06 24.36 -4.93
N ILE A 21 -0.55 24.32 -6.11
CA ILE A 21 -1.05 23.07 -6.70
C ILE A 21 0.09 22.10 -6.97
N LEU A 22 1.21 22.57 -7.53
CA LEU A 22 2.39 21.72 -7.80
C LEU A 22 2.98 21.14 -6.50
N GLU A 23 3.08 21.96 -5.46
CA GLU A 23 3.54 21.49 -4.14
C GLU A 23 2.58 20.46 -3.54
N ALA A 24 1.27 20.69 -3.60
CA ALA A 24 0.26 19.75 -3.14
C ALA A 24 0.33 18.42 -3.89
N MET A 25 0.48 18.48 -5.23
CA MET A 25 0.70 17.28 -6.06
C MET A 25 1.98 16.55 -5.67
N GLY A 26 3.07 17.27 -5.46
CA GLY A 26 4.35 16.70 -5.03
C GLY A 26 4.25 15.98 -3.67
N ARG A 27 3.55 16.58 -2.71
CA ARG A 27 3.29 15.97 -1.39
C ARG A 27 2.44 14.70 -1.52
N THR A 28 1.36 14.74 -2.28
CA THR A 28 0.48 13.59 -2.56
C THR A 28 1.26 12.42 -3.20
N LEU A 29 2.05 12.72 -4.25
CA LEU A 29 2.89 11.71 -4.90
C LEU A 29 3.95 11.17 -3.95
N GLY A 30 4.59 12.02 -3.16
CA GLY A 30 5.58 11.61 -2.16
C GLY A 30 4.99 10.64 -1.13
N MET A 31 3.84 10.97 -0.54
CA MET A 31 3.13 10.06 0.39
C MET A 31 2.79 8.73 -0.27
N THR A 32 2.28 8.76 -1.51
CA THR A 32 1.91 7.54 -2.24
C THR A 32 3.12 6.68 -2.56
N VAL A 33 4.22 7.27 -3.05
CA VAL A 33 5.44 6.52 -3.37
C VAL A 33 6.03 5.86 -2.12
N VAL A 34 6.16 6.62 -1.03
CA VAL A 34 6.66 6.08 0.25
C VAL A 34 5.72 4.98 0.75
N GLY A 35 4.42 5.27 0.82
CA GLY A 35 3.42 4.32 1.33
C GLY A 35 3.36 3.04 0.52
N CYS A 36 3.35 3.12 -0.81
CA CYS A 36 3.32 1.95 -1.69
C CYS A 36 4.64 1.16 -1.66
N THR A 37 5.79 1.84 -1.55
CA THR A 37 7.09 1.15 -1.46
C THR A 37 7.20 0.38 -0.15
N VAL A 38 6.91 1.03 0.98
CA VAL A 38 6.87 0.38 2.30
C VAL A 38 5.81 -0.73 2.29
N GLY A 39 4.62 -0.43 1.79
CA GLY A 39 3.52 -1.38 1.68
C GLY A 39 3.88 -2.61 0.85
N PHE A 40 4.60 -2.44 -0.24
CA PHE A 40 5.05 -3.55 -1.08
C PHE A 40 6.09 -4.43 -0.38
N VAL A 41 7.11 -3.82 0.21
CA VAL A 41 8.19 -4.55 0.90
C VAL A 41 7.65 -5.31 2.12
N VAL A 42 6.93 -4.62 3.00
CA VAL A 42 6.34 -5.25 4.21
C VAL A 42 5.22 -6.21 3.81
N GLY A 43 4.42 -5.85 2.82
CA GLY A 43 3.36 -6.70 2.27
C GLY A 43 3.89 -8.01 1.68
N LEU A 44 5.05 -8.00 1.01
CA LEU A 44 5.71 -9.21 0.53
C LEU A 44 6.11 -10.13 1.69
N ILE A 45 6.68 -9.56 2.75
CA ILE A 45 7.05 -10.33 3.96
C ILE A 45 5.81 -10.97 4.58
N ILE A 46 4.73 -10.21 4.74
CA ILE A 46 3.45 -10.70 5.27
C ILE A 46 2.86 -11.79 4.36
N ALA A 47 2.87 -11.61 3.04
CA ALA A 47 2.35 -12.58 2.09
C ALA A 47 3.09 -13.92 2.16
N VAL A 48 4.43 -13.87 2.22
CA VAL A 48 5.28 -15.08 2.37
C VAL A 48 5.06 -15.74 3.72
N LEU A 49 4.98 -14.94 4.82
CA LEU A 49 4.69 -15.45 6.16
C LEU A 49 3.35 -16.19 6.22
N ARG A 50 2.32 -15.64 5.60
CA ARG A 50 0.97 -16.25 5.59
C ARG A 50 0.92 -17.57 4.82
N ARG A 51 1.83 -17.82 3.87
CA ARG A 51 1.97 -19.11 3.16
C ARG A 51 2.77 -20.16 3.94
N SER A 52 3.51 -19.76 4.98
CA SER A 52 4.32 -20.70 5.76
C SER A 52 3.44 -21.75 6.45
N THR A 53 3.86 -23.01 6.39
CA THR A 53 3.22 -24.14 7.08
C THR A 53 3.86 -24.43 8.43
N SER A 54 4.90 -23.71 8.82
CA SER A 54 5.61 -23.92 10.08
C SER A 54 4.70 -23.62 11.28
N LEU A 55 4.61 -24.58 12.22
CA LEU A 55 3.88 -24.40 13.47
C LEU A 55 4.49 -23.33 14.37
N MET A 56 5.81 -23.13 14.30
CA MET A 56 6.52 -22.10 15.07
C MET A 56 6.09 -20.69 14.66
N LEU A 57 5.70 -20.50 13.40
CA LEU A 57 5.25 -19.21 12.86
C LEU A 57 3.74 -19.00 13.00
N LEU A 58 3.01 -19.96 13.58
CA LEU A 58 1.55 -19.89 13.72
C LEU A 58 1.06 -18.61 14.41
N PRO A 59 1.60 -18.18 15.58
CA PRO A 59 1.13 -16.97 16.24
C PRO A 59 1.39 -15.72 15.40
N LEU A 60 2.55 -15.62 14.77
CA LEU A 60 2.89 -14.48 13.91
C LEU A 60 2.01 -14.43 12.66
N ARG A 61 1.69 -15.61 12.09
CA ARG A 61 0.76 -15.73 10.97
C ARG A 61 -0.65 -15.30 11.36
N ALA A 62 -1.13 -15.67 12.55
CA ALA A 62 -2.43 -15.27 13.05
C ALA A 62 -2.54 -13.75 13.21
N VAL A 63 -1.51 -13.11 13.77
CA VAL A 63 -1.43 -11.63 13.88
C VAL A 63 -1.41 -10.98 12.50
N ALA A 64 -0.64 -11.52 11.56
CA ALA A 64 -0.58 -10.99 10.19
C ALA A 64 -1.92 -11.10 9.48
N ILE A 65 -2.66 -12.21 9.64
CA ILE A 65 -4.00 -12.39 9.09
C ILE A 65 -4.96 -11.38 9.72
N ALA A 66 -4.99 -11.26 11.05
CA ALA A 66 -5.84 -10.32 11.76
C ALA A 66 -5.59 -8.88 11.32
N TYR A 67 -4.31 -8.47 11.19
CA TYR A 67 -3.93 -7.17 10.67
C TYR A 67 -4.50 -6.92 9.27
N VAL A 68 -4.23 -7.81 8.31
CA VAL A 68 -4.66 -7.62 6.92
C VAL A 68 -6.17 -7.59 6.81
N GLU A 69 -6.88 -8.50 7.47
CA GLU A 69 -8.35 -8.55 7.44
C GLU A 69 -8.99 -7.32 8.07
N THR A 70 -8.41 -6.79 9.16
CA THR A 70 -8.92 -5.60 9.83
C THR A 70 -8.70 -4.35 8.97
N PHE A 71 -7.48 -4.08 8.53
CA PHE A 71 -7.15 -2.85 7.81
C PHE A 71 -7.79 -2.76 6.41
N ARG A 72 -8.11 -3.89 5.79
CA ARG A 72 -8.83 -3.91 4.51
C ARG A 72 -10.32 -3.65 4.62
N ARG A 73 -10.92 -3.78 5.80
CA ARG A 73 -12.35 -3.57 6.05
C ARG A 73 -12.68 -2.20 6.60
N ILE A 74 -11.69 -1.49 7.12
CA ILE A 74 -11.87 -0.16 7.69
C ILE A 74 -11.65 0.89 6.59
N PRO A 75 -12.55 1.88 6.41
CA PRO A 75 -12.35 2.98 5.48
C PRO A 75 -11.06 3.76 5.80
N PHE A 76 -10.33 4.20 4.75
CA PHE A 76 -9.07 4.93 4.92
C PHE A 76 -9.18 6.13 5.87
N LEU A 77 -10.26 6.92 5.75
CA LEU A 77 -10.48 8.09 6.59
C LEU A 77 -10.54 7.73 8.09
N VAL A 78 -11.17 6.61 8.43
CA VAL A 78 -11.25 6.14 9.83
C VAL A 78 -9.85 5.75 10.33
N ILE A 79 -9.05 5.07 9.50
CA ILE A 79 -7.66 4.73 9.84
C ILE A 79 -6.82 6.00 10.04
N LEU A 80 -7.00 7.01 9.17
CA LEU A 80 -6.34 8.29 9.30
C LEU A 80 -6.61 8.95 10.67
N PHE A 81 -7.88 8.97 11.10
CA PHE A 81 -8.24 9.50 12.42
C PHE A 81 -7.69 8.66 13.57
N ILE A 82 -7.74 7.33 13.48
CA ILE A 82 -7.13 6.45 14.49
C ILE A 82 -5.64 6.74 14.62
N VAL A 83 -4.92 6.83 13.50
CA VAL A 83 -3.48 7.14 13.49
C VAL A 83 -3.21 8.53 14.05
N LEU A 84 -4.03 9.53 13.71
CA LEU A 84 -3.96 10.88 14.26
C LEU A 84 -4.07 10.86 15.80
N PHE A 85 -5.13 10.25 16.33
CA PHE A 85 -5.37 10.19 17.78
C PHE A 85 -4.37 9.35 18.54
N VAL A 86 -3.69 8.41 17.88
CA VAL A 86 -2.62 7.61 18.49
C VAL A 86 -1.27 8.33 18.43
N ILE A 87 -0.95 8.97 17.30
CA ILE A 87 0.37 9.62 17.12
C ILE A 87 0.44 10.94 17.89
N GLU A 88 -0.61 11.77 17.86
CA GLU A 88 -0.58 13.10 18.47
C GLU A 88 -0.17 13.08 19.97
N PRO A 89 -0.69 12.17 20.82
CA PRO A 89 -0.24 12.06 22.21
C PRO A 89 1.18 11.51 22.37
N LEU A 90 1.65 10.67 21.45
CA LEU A 90 2.98 10.04 21.50
C LEU A 90 4.08 10.95 20.97
N MET A 91 3.75 11.77 19.97
CA MET A 91 4.66 12.69 19.30
C MET A 91 3.96 14.04 19.05
N PRO A 92 3.79 14.86 20.11
CA PRO A 92 3.07 16.13 20.00
C PRO A 92 3.70 17.05 18.95
N GLY A 93 2.86 17.64 18.10
CA GLY A 93 3.30 18.53 17.02
C GLY A 93 3.76 17.80 15.75
N SER A 94 3.48 16.50 15.61
CA SER A 94 3.70 15.79 14.36
C SER A 94 2.91 16.42 13.22
N SER A 95 3.56 16.61 12.05
CA SER A 95 2.88 17.18 10.90
C SER A 95 1.80 16.22 10.37
N LEU A 96 0.69 16.78 9.88
CA LEU A 96 -0.37 16.00 9.21
C LEU A 96 0.19 15.16 8.05
N PHE A 97 1.25 15.65 7.38
CA PHE A 97 1.95 14.89 6.34
C PHE A 97 2.51 13.56 6.86
N VAL A 98 3.14 13.55 8.03
CA VAL A 98 3.67 12.31 8.64
C VAL A 98 2.54 11.36 9.01
N ILE A 99 1.48 11.88 9.66
CA ILE A 99 0.31 11.08 10.07
C ILE A 99 -0.35 10.44 8.85
N ALA A 100 -0.58 11.22 7.79
CA ALA A 100 -1.13 10.72 6.54
C ALA A 100 -0.22 9.67 5.88
N THR A 101 1.10 9.91 5.85
CA THR A 101 2.07 8.96 5.29
C THR A 101 2.05 7.63 6.05
N VAL A 102 2.04 7.65 7.39
CA VAL A 102 1.93 6.44 8.21
C VAL A 102 0.62 5.70 7.94
N SER A 103 -0.50 6.43 7.82
CA SER A 103 -1.81 5.85 7.51
C SER A 103 -1.80 5.15 6.15
N VAL A 104 -1.21 5.79 5.12
CA VAL A 104 -1.04 5.17 3.80
C VAL A 104 -0.15 3.93 3.87
N CYS A 105 0.97 3.98 4.61
CA CYS A 105 1.85 2.81 4.78
C CYS A 105 1.09 1.62 5.39
N LEU A 106 0.30 1.84 6.44
CA LEU A 106 -0.49 0.79 7.07
C LEU A 106 -1.51 0.18 6.11
N VAL A 107 -2.30 1.01 5.45
CA VAL A 107 -3.34 0.53 4.54
C VAL A 107 -2.72 -0.13 3.30
N ALA A 108 -1.70 0.50 2.69
CA ALA A 108 -1.00 -0.04 1.54
C ALA A 108 -0.39 -1.41 1.83
N THR A 109 0.21 -1.60 3.02
CA THR A 109 0.75 -2.89 3.45
C THR A 109 -0.33 -3.97 3.48
N ALA A 110 -1.51 -3.67 4.02
CA ALA A 110 -2.60 -4.63 4.09
C ALA A 110 -3.13 -5.02 2.69
N PHE A 111 -3.38 -4.04 1.83
CA PHE A 111 -3.88 -4.30 0.48
C PHE A 111 -2.84 -4.99 -0.40
N LEU A 112 -1.60 -4.49 -0.44
CA LEU A 112 -0.54 -5.05 -1.28
C LEU A 112 -0.13 -6.45 -0.81
N SER A 113 -0.15 -6.74 0.50
CA SER A 113 0.11 -8.10 0.99
C SER A 113 -0.86 -9.13 0.44
N GLU A 114 -2.14 -8.76 0.30
CA GLU A 114 -3.16 -9.64 -0.26
C GLU A 114 -3.01 -9.81 -1.77
N VAL A 115 -2.71 -8.72 -2.49
CA VAL A 115 -2.40 -8.76 -3.93
C VAL A 115 -1.20 -9.68 -4.20
N ILE A 116 -0.14 -9.51 -3.41
CA ILE A 116 1.07 -10.33 -3.54
C ILE A 116 0.74 -11.80 -3.20
N ARG A 117 0.01 -12.06 -2.10
CA ARG A 117 -0.38 -13.42 -1.72
C ARG A 117 -1.18 -14.10 -2.84
N SER A 118 -2.18 -13.43 -3.39
CA SER A 118 -2.99 -13.95 -4.51
C SER A 118 -2.13 -14.23 -5.74
N GLY A 119 -1.19 -13.35 -6.07
CA GLY A 119 -0.25 -13.56 -7.16
C GLY A 119 0.69 -14.74 -6.93
N LEU A 120 1.22 -14.89 -5.72
CA LEU A 120 2.05 -16.06 -5.38
C LEU A 120 1.29 -17.39 -5.43
N GLU A 121 -0.01 -17.37 -5.13
CA GLU A 121 -0.89 -18.54 -5.20
C GLU A 121 -1.38 -18.85 -6.62
N SER A 122 -1.25 -17.93 -7.55
CA SER A 122 -1.63 -18.14 -8.95
C SER A 122 -0.68 -19.02 -9.74
N VAL A 123 0.52 -19.29 -9.19
CA VAL A 123 1.53 -20.13 -9.87
C VAL A 123 1.08 -21.59 -9.81
N PRO A 124 1.02 -22.31 -10.96
CA PRO A 124 0.57 -23.69 -11.02
C PRO A 124 1.44 -24.61 -10.16
N GLU A 125 0.80 -25.57 -9.46
CA GLU A 125 1.49 -26.53 -8.58
C GLU A 125 2.56 -27.35 -9.33
N GLN A 126 2.32 -27.65 -10.63
CA GLN A 126 3.30 -28.37 -11.47
C GLN A 126 4.66 -27.65 -11.57
N GLN A 127 4.68 -26.31 -11.52
CA GLN A 127 5.90 -25.53 -11.50
C GLN A 127 6.65 -25.69 -10.18
N ILE A 128 5.89 -25.77 -9.08
CA ILE A 128 6.43 -25.98 -7.73
C ILE A 128 6.96 -27.39 -7.59
N GLU A 129 6.23 -28.38 -8.09
CA GLU A 129 6.67 -29.78 -8.10
C GLU A 129 7.94 -29.99 -8.95
N GLY A 130 7.98 -29.37 -10.16
CA GLY A 130 9.17 -29.39 -11.00
C GLY A 130 10.40 -28.79 -10.31
N ALA A 131 10.24 -27.70 -9.55
CA ALA A 131 11.33 -27.12 -8.77
C ALA A 131 11.77 -28.04 -7.61
N ARG A 132 10.83 -28.76 -6.98
CA ARG A 132 11.16 -29.77 -5.95
C ARG A 132 11.98 -30.93 -6.50
N THR A 133 11.70 -31.41 -7.72
CA THR A 133 12.50 -32.48 -8.36
C THR A 133 13.94 -32.04 -8.64
N LEU A 134 14.17 -30.73 -8.80
CA LEU A 134 15.51 -30.13 -8.93
C LEU A 134 16.17 -29.83 -7.57
N ASN A 135 15.62 -30.30 -6.47
CA ASN A 135 16.10 -30.06 -5.10
C ASN A 135 16.20 -28.57 -4.72
N PHE A 136 15.35 -27.73 -5.27
CA PHE A 136 15.30 -26.32 -4.85
C PHE A 136 14.80 -26.21 -3.41
N ASN A 137 15.53 -25.44 -2.59
CA ASN A 137 15.04 -25.07 -1.28
C ASN A 137 13.91 -24.03 -1.37
N SER A 138 13.19 -23.78 -0.28
CA SER A 138 12.02 -22.88 -0.27
C SER A 138 12.34 -21.47 -0.76
N LEU A 139 13.52 -20.95 -0.45
CA LEU A 139 13.94 -19.61 -0.87
C LEU A 139 14.26 -19.57 -2.39
N GLN A 140 14.98 -20.56 -2.89
CA GLN A 140 15.25 -20.71 -4.32
C GLN A 140 13.96 -20.88 -5.12
N MET A 141 13.04 -21.71 -4.64
CA MET A 141 11.72 -21.89 -5.23
C MET A 141 10.94 -20.57 -5.28
N LEU A 142 10.94 -19.81 -4.18
CA LEU A 142 10.25 -18.50 -4.13
C LEU A 142 10.88 -17.52 -5.11
N LEU A 143 12.20 -17.33 -5.08
CA LEU A 143 12.88 -16.29 -5.84
C LEU A 143 13.05 -16.61 -7.33
N LEU A 144 13.28 -17.89 -7.68
CA LEU A 144 13.63 -18.30 -9.04
C LEU A 144 12.42 -18.82 -9.84
N VAL A 145 11.38 -19.31 -9.18
CA VAL A 145 10.23 -19.93 -9.84
C VAL A 145 8.94 -19.15 -9.59
N VAL A 146 8.57 -18.96 -8.32
CA VAL A 146 7.25 -18.41 -7.95
C VAL A 146 7.19 -16.92 -8.22
N LEU A 147 8.12 -16.14 -7.68
CA LEU A 147 8.08 -14.67 -7.76
C LEU A 147 8.16 -14.15 -9.21
N PRO A 148 9.04 -14.66 -10.10
CA PRO A 148 9.07 -14.20 -11.50
C PRO A 148 7.80 -14.50 -12.29
N GLN A 149 7.09 -15.59 -11.97
CA GLN A 149 5.84 -15.95 -12.64
C GLN A 149 4.66 -15.17 -12.08
N SER A 150 4.59 -14.98 -10.76
CA SER A 150 3.51 -14.26 -10.07
C SER A 150 3.48 -12.76 -10.39
N TRP A 151 4.61 -12.18 -10.83
CA TRP A 151 4.72 -10.76 -11.09
C TRP A 151 3.69 -10.22 -12.08
N LYS A 152 3.38 -11.01 -13.14
CA LYS A 152 2.37 -10.67 -14.15
C LYS A 152 0.95 -10.54 -13.55
N VAL A 153 0.68 -11.29 -12.48
CA VAL A 153 -0.62 -11.27 -11.79
C VAL A 153 -0.64 -10.18 -10.71
N ILE A 154 0.51 -9.88 -10.09
CA ILE A 154 0.64 -8.86 -9.03
C ILE A 154 0.55 -7.44 -9.59
N LEU A 155 1.25 -7.16 -10.71
CA LEU A 155 1.40 -5.79 -11.21
C LEU A 155 0.09 -5.06 -11.53
N PRO A 156 -0.89 -5.64 -12.26
CA PRO A 156 -2.09 -4.90 -12.62
C PRO A 156 -2.91 -4.44 -11.42
N PRO A 157 -3.25 -5.30 -10.43
CA PRO A 157 -3.97 -4.84 -9.26
C PRO A 157 -3.12 -3.92 -8.35
N ALA A 158 -1.80 -4.13 -8.25
CA ALA A 158 -0.92 -3.23 -7.52
C ALA A 158 -0.94 -1.81 -8.11
N ALA A 159 -0.90 -1.67 -9.44
CA ALA A 159 -1.02 -0.38 -10.11
C ALA A 159 -2.38 0.30 -9.82
N ALA A 160 -3.47 -0.47 -9.81
CA ALA A 160 -4.79 0.05 -9.46
C ALA A 160 -4.83 0.59 -8.01
N PHE A 161 -4.18 -0.08 -7.06
CA PHE A 161 -4.08 0.39 -5.68
C PHE A 161 -3.22 1.66 -5.56
N ILE A 162 -2.13 1.80 -6.33
CA ILE A 162 -1.34 3.04 -6.36
C ILE A 162 -2.23 4.23 -6.76
N VAL A 163 -3.04 4.07 -7.81
CA VAL A 163 -3.98 5.12 -8.23
C VAL A 163 -5.04 5.41 -7.17
N MET A 164 -5.53 4.38 -6.48
CA MET A 164 -6.48 4.54 -5.37
C MET A 164 -5.84 5.36 -4.24
N PHE A 165 -4.61 5.07 -3.83
CA PHE A 165 -3.92 5.79 -2.76
C PHE A 165 -3.62 7.26 -3.12
N ILE A 166 -3.37 7.59 -4.40
CA ILE A 166 -3.27 8.99 -4.84
C ILE A 166 -4.58 9.76 -4.53
N LYS A 167 -5.73 9.11 -4.72
CA LYS A 167 -7.03 9.71 -4.39
C LYS A 167 -7.26 9.80 -2.88
N ASP A 168 -6.93 8.74 -2.15
CA ASP A 168 -7.14 8.66 -0.70
C ASP A 168 -6.28 9.68 0.06
N THR A 169 -5.06 9.97 -0.40
CA THR A 169 -4.21 11.00 0.21
C THR A 169 -4.81 12.40 0.12
N SER A 170 -5.72 12.66 -0.83
CA SER A 170 -6.45 13.92 -0.90
C SER A 170 -7.39 14.13 0.29
N LEU A 171 -7.85 13.05 0.92
CA LEU A 171 -8.68 13.11 2.14
C LEU A 171 -7.89 13.58 3.37
N ALA A 172 -6.56 13.46 3.34
CA ALA A 172 -5.71 13.91 4.44
C ALA A 172 -5.59 15.44 4.54
N SER A 173 -6.11 16.18 3.56
CA SER A 173 -6.15 17.65 3.57
C SER A 173 -7.40 18.20 4.26
N GLN A 174 -8.34 17.34 4.63
CA GLN A 174 -9.57 17.71 5.36
C GLN A 174 -9.27 17.78 6.86
#